data_a20d083d1a8c328f2717b71d776e39c7
#
_entry.id   a20d083d1a8c328f2717b71d776e39c7
#
_cell.length_a   1.000
_cell.length_b   1.000
_cell.length_c   1.000
_cell.angle_alpha   90.00
_cell.angle_beta   90.00
_cell.angle_gamma   90.00
#
_symmetry.space_group_name_H-M   'P 1'
#
loop_
_entity.id
_entity.type
_entity.pdbx_description
1 polymer ?
#
loop_
_entity_poly.entity_id
_entity_poly.type
_entity_poly.pdbx_seq_one_letter_code
_entity_poly.pdbx_strand_id
1 'polypeptide(L)'
;MALTEQQKQEIKEQQSHQNTTKRVTVPELEKILYEAIPILDHGFIRVVDYMGDDSSIVQAARVSYGKGTKKVSTDEGLIRYLLRHWHSTPFEMCEIKYHIKLPIFIARQWIRHRTANVNEYSARYSILDKEFYIPAPDKLAAQAVNNRQGRGDVIEGEQAQEVLNILKEDSQRTYENY
;
A
#
# COMPACT_ATOMS: atom_id res chain seq x y z
N MET A 1 -9.85 12.19 1.83
CA MET A 1 -10.08 13.24 0.80
C MET A 1 -11.07 12.70 -0.22
N ALA A 2 -12.15 13.44 -0.51
CA ALA A 2 -13.02 13.08 -1.62
C ALA A 2 -12.30 13.42 -2.92
N LEU A 3 -12.31 12.48 -3.89
CA LEU A 3 -11.77 12.73 -5.22
C LEU A 3 -12.55 13.86 -5.90
N THR A 4 -11.86 14.74 -6.62
CA THR A 4 -12.51 15.75 -7.47
C THR A 4 -13.25 15.08 -8.63
N GLU A 5 -14.22 15.74 -9.22
CA GLU A 5 -14.95 15.21 -10.39
C GLU A 5 -14.00 14.98 -11.58
N GLN A 6 -12.99 15.83 -11.76
CA GLN A 6 -11.95 15.64 -12.76
C GLN A 6 -11.17 14.34 -12.52
N GLN A 7 -10.72 14.08 -11.29
CA GLN A 7 -10.00 12.85 -10.94
C GLN A 7 -10.88 11.60 -11.13
N LYS A 8 -12.16 11.67 -10.79
CA LYS A 8 -13.11 10.58 -11.06
C LYS A 8 -13.30 10.32 -12.53
N GLN A 9 -13.32 11.38 -13.34
CA GLN A 9 -13.45 11.26 -14.80
C GLN A 9 -12.18 10.63 -15.40
N GLU A 10 -10.99 11.07 -15.00
CA GLU A 10 -9.71 10.49 -15.42
C GLU A 10 -9.61 9.00 -15.07
N ILE A 11 -10.07 8.61 -13.88
CA ILE A 11 -10.11 7.19 -13.47
C ILE A 11 -11.04 6.40 -14.39
N LYS A 12 -12.24 6.90 -14.70
CA LYS A 12 -13.17 6.22 -15.60
C LYS A 12 -12.60 6.06 -17.01
N GLU A 13 -11.92 7.07 -17.51
CA GLU A 13 -11.26 7.02 -18.81
C GLU A 13 -10.16 5.95 -18.83
N GLN A 14 -9.32 5.90 -17.80
CA GLN A 14 -8.31 4.86 -17.65
C GLN A 14 -8.91 3.45 -17.59
N GLN A 15 -9.99 3.26 -16.82
CA GLN A 15 -10.68 1.97 -16.70
C GLN A 15 -11.40 1.55 -17.99
N SER A 16 -11.83 2.50 -18.80
CA SER A 16 -12.52 2.22 -20.07
C SER A 16 -11.56 1.84 -21.20
N HIS A 17 -10.27 2.15 -21.05
CA HIS A 17 -9.29 1.87 -22.08
C HIS A 17 -8.98 0.38 -22.15
N GLN A 18 -9.24 -0.25 -23.29
CA GLN A 18 -8.97 -1.66 -23.52
C GLN A 18 -7.82 -1.83 -24.50
N ASN A 19 -6.82 -2.57 -24.06
CA ASN A 19 -5.68 -2.96 -24.90
C ASN A 19 -5.73 -4.45 -25.19
N THR A 20 -5.45 -4.81 -26.44
CA THR A 20 -5.27 -6.21 -26.83
C THR A 20 -3.87 -6.65 -26.42
N THR A 21 -3.72 -7.31 -25.28
CA THR A 21 -2.45 -7.87 -24.82
C THR A 21 -2.56 -9.37 -24.60
N LYS A 22 -1.46 -10.09 -24.79
CA LYS A 22 -1.37 -11.55 -24.52
C LYS A 22 -0.67 -11.80 -23.18
N ARG A 23 -0.98 -11.04 -22.16
CA ARG A 23 -0.49 -11.25 -20.80
C ARG A 23 -1.55 -11.92 -19.93
N VAL A 24 -1.11 -12.56 -18.88
CA VAL A 24 -1.98 -13.08 -17.84
C VAL A 24 -2.66 -11.91 -17.12
N THR A 25 -3.95 -12.06 -16.81
CA THR A 25 -4.72 -11.08 -16.06
C THR A 25 -5.40 -11.71 -14.86
N VAL A 26 -5.58 -10.92 -13.79
CA VAL A 26 -6.29 -11.31 -12.58
C VAL A 26 -7.60 -10.54 -12.53
N PRO A 27 -8.76 -11.19 -12.77
CA PRO A 27 -10.05 -10.49 -12.91
C PRO A 27 -10.41 -9.61 -11.70
N GLU A 28 -10.02 -10.00 -10.50
CA GLU A 28 -10.30 -9.22 -9.29
C GLU A 28 -9.42 -7.96 -9.19
N LEU A 29 -8.17 -8.00 -9.67
CA LEU A 29 -7.32 -6.81 -9.76
C LEU A 29 -7.79 -5.88 -10.89
N GLU A 30 -8.24 -6.44 -12.02
CA GLU A 30 -8.79 -5.63 -13.12
C GLU A 30 -9.99 -4.76 -12.68
N LYS A 31 -10.81 -5.25 -11.75
CA LYS A 31 -11.96 -4.50 -11.21
C LYS A 31 -11.56 -3.27 -10.40
N ILE A 32 -10.40 -3.30 -9.75
CA ILE A 32 -9.92 -2.24 -8.86
C ILE A 32 -8.75 -1.44 -9.41
N LEU A 33 -8.33 -1.71 -10.66
CA LEU A 33 -7.28 -0.92 -11.30
C LEU A 33 -7.67 0.57 -11.31
N TYR A 34 -6.70 1.41 -10.93
CA TYR A 34 -6.82 2.87 -10.85
C TYR A 34 -7.79 3.38 -9.79
N GLU A 35 -8.55 2.52 -9.10
CA GLU A 35 -9.43 2.94 -8.01
C GLU A 35 -8.60 3.37 -6.79
N ALA A 36 -8.84 4.59 -6.31
CA ALA A 36 -8.22 5.08 -5.08
C ALA A 36 -9.02 4.59 -3.87
N ILE A 37 -8.50 3.59 -3.18
CA ILE A 37 -9.09 3.05 -1.95
C ILE A 37 -8.64 3.95 -0.79
N PRO A 38 -9.55 4.67 -0.12
CA PRO A 38 -9.19 5.59 0.94
C PRO A 38 -8.66 4.87 2.18
N ILE A 39 -7.64 5.43 2.79
CA ILE A 39 -7.05 4.95 4.04
C ILE A 39 -7.06 6.09 5.05
N LEU A 40 -7.82 5.93 6.11
CA LEU A 40 -8.05 6.96 7.14
C LEU A 40 -8.59 8.27 6.52
N ASP A 41 -8.03 9.42 6.88
CA ASP A 41 -8.50 10.75 6.50
C ASP A 41 -7.95 11.26 5.17
N HIS A 42 -6.64 11.16 4.96
CA HIS A 42 -5.94 11.74 3.82
C HIS A 42 -5.19 10.72 2.95
N GLY A 43 -5.03 9.50 3.44
CA GLY A 43 -4.31 8.43 2.75
C GLY A 43 -5.14 7.72 1.69
N PHE A 44 -4.46 7.06 0.79
CA PHE A 44 -5.07 6.10 -0.13
C PHE A 44 -4.05 5.09 -0.62
N ILE A 45 -4.56 3.96 -1.10
CA ILE A 45 -3.81 2.99 -1.89
C ILE A 45 -4.55 2.77 -3.22
N ARG A 46 -3.81 2.65 -4.31
CA ARG A 46 -4.33 2.40 -5.64
C ARG A 46 -3.45 1.41 -6.37
N VAL A 47 -4.02 0.36 -6.94
CA VAL A 47 -3.32 -0.52 -7.87
C VAL A 47 -3.23 0.18 -9.22
N VAL A 48 -2.03 0.33 -9.76
CA VAL A 48 -1.82 0.99 -11.07
C VAL A 48 -1.31 0.03 -12.14
N ASP A 49 -0.72 -1.10 -11.73
CA ASP A 49 -0.24 -2.15 -12.64
C ASP A 49 0.08 -3.41 -11.85
N TYR A 50 0.17 -4.55 -12.52
CA TYR A 50 0.61 -5.80 -11.92
C TYR A 50 1.20 -6.74 -12.97
N MET A 51 1.97 -7.72 -12.53
CA MET A 51 2.56 -8.77 -13.35
C MET A 51 2.31 -10.14 -12.72
N GLY A 52 1.82 -11.07 -13.53
CA GLY A 52 1.63 -12.47 -13.12
C GLY A 52 0.33 -12.75 -12.37
N ASP A 53 0.13 -14.01 -12.10
CA ASP A 53 -0.95 -14.60 -11.30
C ASP A 53 -0.45 -15.85 -10.57
N ASP A 54 -1.33 -16.60 -9.93
CA ASP A 54 -0.98 -17.85 -9.25
C ASP A 54 -0.33 -18.88 -10.19
N SER A 55 -0.69 -18.90 -11.47
CA SER A 55 -0.07 -19.79 -12.45
C SER A 55 1.39 -19.45 -12.71
N SER A 56 1.75 -18.17 -12.61
CA SER A 56 3.13 -17.70 -12.76
C SER A 56 4.04 -18.25 -11.66
N ILE A 57 3.55 -18.30 -10.42
CA ILE A 57 4.25 -18.90 -9.26
C ILE A 57 4.50 -20.39 -9.52
N VAL A 58 3.45 -21.08 -9.95
CA VAL A 58 3.51 -22.51 -10.23
C VAL A 58 4.46 -22.85 -11.38
N GLN A 59 4.41 -22.05 -12.45
CA GLN A 59 5.32 -22.20 -13.59
C GLN A 59 6.78 -22.00 -13.16
N ALA A 60 7.06 -20.96 -12.38
CA ALA A 60 8.41 -20.71 -11.86
C ALA A 60 8.92 -21.88 -11.01
N ALA A 61 8.10 -22.39 -10.10
CA ALA A 61 8.45 -23.54 -9.27
C ALA A 61 8.73 -24.82 -10.10
N ARG A 62 8.01 -25.00 -11.20
CA ARG A 62 8.11 -26.19 -12.05
C ARG A 62 9.19 -26.14 -13.12
N VAL A 63 9.80 -24.99 -13.37
CA VAL A 63 10.90 -24.85 -14.33
C VAL A 63 12.00 -25.89 -14.07
N SER A 64 12.32 -26.15 -12.82
CA SER A 64 13.35 -27.11 -12.43
C SER A 64 13.03 -28.57 -12.82
N TYR A 65 11.77 -28.87 -13.11
CA TYR A 65 11.35 -30.24 -13.45
C TYR A 65 11.22 -30.51 -14.96
N GLY A 66 11.41 -29.47 -15.80
CA GLY A 66 11.37 -29.61 -17.27
C GLY A 66 10.05 -30.13 -17.86
N LYS A 67 8.99 -30.24 -17.08
CA LYS A 67 7.67 -30.74 -17.50
C LYS A 67 6.63 -29.64 -17.31
N GLY A 68 5.87 -29.35 -18.36
CA GLY A 68 4.82 -28.32 -18.34
C GLY A 68 3.80 -28.47 -17.19
N THR A 69 3.02 -27.44 -17.01
CA THR A 69 2.01 -27.32 -15.94
C THR A 69 1.04 -28.49 -15.90
N LYS A 70 0.86 -29.08 -14.73
CA LYS A 70 -0.25 -29.99 -14.42
C LYS A 70 -1.47 -29.16 -14.00
N LYS A 71 -2.66 -29.75 -13.99
CA LYS A 71 -3.96 -29.12 -13.76
C LYS A 71 -4.03 -28.23 -12.52
N VAL A 72 -4.81 -27.18 -12.60
CA VAL A 72 -5.06 -26.09 -11.61
C VAL A 72 -5.34 -26.59 -10.18
N SER A 73 -6.03 -27.73 -10.01
CA SER A 73 -6.35 -28.27 -8.67
C SER A 73 -5.15 -28.71 -7.83
N THR A 74 -3.98 -28.93 -8.47
CA THR A 74 -2.73 -29.25 -7.76
C THR A 74 -1.88 -28.02 -7.49
N ASP A 75 -2.21 -26.89 -8.08
CA ASP A 75 -1.42 -25.67 -8.08
C ASP A 75 -1.57 -24.92 -6.76
N GLU A 76 -2.78 -24.84 -6.20
CA GLU A 76 -3.03 -24.25 -4.88
C GLU A 76 -2.27 -24.99 -3.76
N GLY A 77 -2.27 -26.30 -3.80
CA GLY A 77 -1.50 -27.13 -2.86
C GLY A 77 0.00 -26.88 -2.95
N LEU A 78 0.53 -26.68 -4.17
CA LEU A 78 1.93 -26.35 -4.37
C LEU A 78 2.26 -24.94 -3.83
N ILE A 79 1.45 -23.94 -4.12
CA ILE A 79 1.63 -22.57 -3.60
C ILE A 79 1.67 -22.56 -2.07
N ARG A 80 0.70 -23.24 -1.43
CA ARG A 80 0.68 -23.39 0.04
C ARG A 80 1.89 -24.14 0.59
N TYR A 81 2.39 -25.12 -0.12
CA TYR A 81 3.63 -25.83 0.25
C TYR A 81 4.84 -24.88 0.18
N LEU A 82 4.99 -24.15 -0.92
CA LEU A 82 6.08 -23.19 -1.11
C LEU A 82 6.10 -22.11 -0.01
N LEU A 83 4.92 -21.56 0.34
CA LEU A 83 4.79 -20.59 1.42
C LEU A 83 5.23 -21.17 2.77
N ARG A 84 4.75 -22.35 3.14
CA ARG A 84 5.09 -22.98 4.41
C ARG A 84 6.56 -23.30 4.55
N HIS A 85 7.23 -23.60 3.45
CA HIS A 85 8.64 -23.96 3.41
C HIS A 85 9.58 -22.82 3.02
N TRP A 86 9.06 -21.58 2.98
CA TRP A 86 9.84 -20.36 2.72
C TRP A 86 10.55 -20.36 1.35
N HIS A 87 10.00 -21.03 0.36
CA HIS A 87 10.46 -20.95 -1.03
C HIS A 87 9.96 -19.63 -1.66
N SER A 88 10.69 -18.53 -1.45
CA SER A 88 10.26 -17.18 -1.84
C SER A 88 10.38 -16.91 -3.34
N THR A 89 11.45 -17.39 -3.99
CA THR A 89 11.78 -17.05 -5.38
C THR A 89 10.62 -17.25 -6.38
N PRO A 90 9.79 -18.30 -6.35
CA PRO A 90 8.67 -18.43 -7.26
C PRO A 90 7.64 -17.28 -7.13
N PHE A 91 7.48 -16.70 -5.93
CA PHE A 91 6.57 -15.57 -5.69
C PHE A 91 7.08 -14.26 -6.25
N GLU A 92 8.40 -14.13 -6.47
CA GLU A 92 9.02 -12.96 -7.09
C GLU A 92 8.69 -12.83 -8.59
N MET A 93 8.01 -13.84 -9.17
CA MET A 93 7.46 -13.78 -10.53
C MET A 93 6.12 -13.07 -10.61
N CYS A 94 5.62 -12.56 -9.49
CA CYS A 94 4.42 -11.75 -9.40
C CYS A 94 4.75 -10.44 -8.71
N GLU A 95 4.33 -9.34 -9.31
CA GLU A 95 4.52 -7.99 -8.76
C GLU A 95 3.22 -7.21 -8.81
N ILE A 96 3.01 -6.32 -7.85
CA ILE A 96 1.92 -5.34 -7.86
C ILE A 96 2.52 -3.95 -7.70
N LYS A 97 2.18 -3.05 -8.63
CA LYS A 97 2.57 -1.65 -8.56
C LYS A 97 1.48 -0.84 -7.90
N TYR A 98 1.82 -0.22 -6.79
CA TYR A 98 0.92 0.64 -6.04
C TYR A 98 1.29 2.12 -6.20
N HIS A 99 0.26 2.97 -6.27
CA HIS A 99 0.37 4.38 -5.93
C HIS A 99 -0.22 4.57 -4.53
N ILE A 100 0.58 5.12 -3.62
CA ILE A 100 0.21 5.20 -2.21
C ILE A 100 0.45 6.63 -1.71
N LYS A 101 -0.53 7.16 -0.99
CA LYS A 101 -0.39 8.38 -0.20
C LYS A 101 -0.42 8.01 1.28
N LEU A 102 0.66 8.33 1.99
CA LEU A 102 0.81 7.98 3.40
C LEU A 102 1.72 8.99 4.12
N PRO A 103 1.65 9.08 5.47
CA PRO A 103 2.56 9.92 6.24
C PRO A 103 4.01 9.48 6.08
N ILE A 104 4.94 10.46 6.08
CA ILE A 104 6.36 10.21 5.88
C ILE A 104 6.97 9.22 6.89
N PHE A 105 6.51 9.23 8.14
CA PHE A 105 7.01 8.31 9.17
C PHE A 105 6.60 6.86 8.88
N ILE A 106 5.44 6.63 8.25
CA ILE A 106 5.04 5.30 7.76
C ILE A 106 5.88 4.91 6.55
N ALA A 107 6.07 5.84 5.59
CA ALA A 107 6.90 5.61 4.41
C ALA A 107 8.32 5.16 4.80
N ARG A 108 8.92 5.80 5.82
CA ARG A 108 10.25 5.45 6.33
C ARG A 108 10.34 4.02 6.88
N GLN A 109 9.27 3.47 7.42
CA GLN A 109 9.21 2.06 7.82
C GLN A 109 9.02 1.15 6.59
N TRP A 110 8.15 1.54 5.67
CA TRP A 110 7.84 0.71 4.50
C TRP A 110 9.04 0.50 3.58
N ILE A 111 9.79 1.55 3.25
CA ILE A 111 10.98 1.47 2.36
C ILE A 111 12.12 0.61 2.92
N ARG A 112 12.04 0.15 4.17
CA ARG A 112 12.99 -0.82 4.72
C ARG A 112 12.75 -2.24 4.20
N HIS A 113 11.60 -2.50 3.58
CA HIS A 113 11.32 -3.73 2.83
C HIS A 113 11.92 -3.60 1.42
N ARG A 114 13.16 -4.06 1.26
CA ARG A 114 14.04 -3.75 0.11
C ARG A 114 13.76 -4.56 -1.15
N THR A 115 12.81 -5.47 -1.13
CA THR A 115 12.42 -6.26 -2.31
C THR A 115 11.57 -5.47 -3.30
N ALA A 116 11.05 -4.32 -2.89
CA ALA A 116 10.26 -3.43 -3.73
C ALA A 116 11.10 -2.32 -4.38
N ASN A 117 10.76 -1.96 -5.61
CA ASN A 117 11.22 -0.72 -6.23
C ASN A 117 10.35 0.44 -5.71
N VAL A 118 10.96 1.55 -5.37
CA VAL A 118 10.28 2.71 -4.78
C VAL A 118 10.64 3.97 -5.55
N ASN A 119 9.62 4.78 -5.86
CA ASN A 119 9.77 6.14 -6.33
C ASN A 119 8.92 7.05 -5.44
N GLU A 120 9.53 8.10 -4.91
CA GLU A 120 8.86 9.03 -4.01
C GLU A 120 8.57 10.37 -4.69
N TYR A 121 7.46 10.99 -4.30
CA TYR A 121 7.14 12.36 -4.66
C TYR A 121 8.19 13.32 -4.08
N SER A 122 8.67 14.24 -4.90
CA SER A 122 9.74 15.16 -4.48
C SER A 122 9.19 16.55 -4.13
N ALA A 123 9.36 16.96 -2.88
CA ALA A 123 9.07 18.32 -2.42
C ALA A 123 10.00 19.38 -3.04
N ARG A 124 11.07 18.97 -3.74
CA ARG A 124 11.98 19.90 -4.44
C ARG A 124 11.38 20.48 -5.70
N TYR A 125 10.39 19.79 -6.28
CA TYR A 125 9.79 20.19 -7.56
C TYR A 125 8.33 20.61 -7.45
N SER A 126 7.70 20.34 -6.31
CA SER A 126 6.29 20.62 -6.08
C SER A 126 6.03 20.96 -4.62
N ILE A 127 5.10 21.87 -4.39
CA ILE A 127 4.61 22.14 -3.05
C ILE A 127 3.76 20.96 -2.61
N LEU A 128 4.07 20.40 -1.43
CA LEU A 128 3.28 19.34 -0.84
C LEU A 128 1.92 19.87 -0.36
N ASP A 129 0.93 18.99 -0.35
CA ASP A 129 -0.36 19.29 0.28
C ASP A 129 -0.17 19.60 1.77
N LYS A 130 -0.92 20.58 2.29
CA LYS A 130 -0.94 20.91 3.72
C LYS A 130 -1.80 19.89 4.51
N GLU A 131 -1.52 18.62 4.33
CA GLU A 131 -2.22 17.52 4.98
C GLU A 131 -1.26 16.79 5.92
N PHE A 132 -1.55 16.88 7.21
CA PHE A 132 -0.75 16.26 8.25
C PHE A 132 -1.56 15.18 8.96
N TYR A 133 -0.91 14.08 9.31
CA TYR A 133 -1.55 13.04 10.11
C TYR A 133 -1.76 13.55 11.54
N ILE A 134 -3.02 13.71 11.92
CA ILE A 134 -3.44 13.94 13.29
C ILE A 134 -4.26 12.74 13.71
N PRO A 135 -3.87 12.00 14.76
CA PRO A 135 -4.63 10.84 15.21
C PRO A 135 -6.03 11.25 15.67
N ALA A 136 -7.02 10.39 15.41
CA ALA A 136 -8.33 10.55 16.04
C ALA A 136 -8.19 10.43 17.56
N PRO A 137 -9.04 11.10 18.38
CA PRO A 137 -8.90 11.08 19.82
C PRO A 137 -8.84 9.69 20.44
N ASP A 138 -9.63 8.74 19.94
CA ASP A 138 -9.64 7.33 20.35
C ASP A 138 -8.38 6.54 19.91
N LYS A 139 -7.54 7.13 19.09
CA LYS A 139 -6.26 6.58 18.60
C LYS A 139 -5.04 7.19 19.27
N LEU A 140 -5.20 8.24 20.06
CA LEU A 140 -4.13 8.83 20.83
C LEU A 140 -3.89 7.99 22.08
N ALA A 141 -2.74 7.33 22.17
CA ALA A 141 -2.44 6.43 23.28
C ALA A 141 -1.03 6.67 23.82
N ALA A 142 -0.86 6.44 25.12
CA ALA A 142 0.43 6.40 25.75
C ALA A 142 1.29 5.24 25.23
N GLN A 143 2.57 5.25 25.50
CA GLN A 143 3.45 4.10 25.23
C GLN A 143 3.18 3.01 26.27
N ALA A 144 3.14 1.75 25.84
CA ALA A 144 2.97 0.63 26.75
C ALA A 144 4.19 0.49 27.68
N VAL A 145 3.92 0.26 28.96
CA VAL A 145 4.96 0.13 29.99
C VAL A 145 5.81 -1.14 29.79
N ASN A 146 5.17 -2.24 29.43
CA ASN A 146 5.81 -3.56 29.31
C ASN A 146 6.35 -3.87 27.92
N ASN A 147 5.87 -3.17 26.90
CA ASN A 147 6.32 -3.33 25.51
C ASN A 147 6.54 -1.95 24.88
N ARG A 148 7.77 -1.51 24.81
CA ARG A 148 8.13 -0.19 24.29
C ARG A 148 7.74 0.05 22.82
N GLN A 149 7.42 -0.98 22.07
CA GLN A 149 6.90 -0.90 20.70
C GLN A 149 5.36 -0.95 20.66
N GLY A 150 4.73 -1.25 21.78
CA GLY A 150 3.28 -1.36 21.91
C GLY A 150 2.63 -0.05 22.32
N ARG A 151 1.32 0.01 22.09
CA ARG A 151 0.46 1.08 22.57
C ARG A 151 -0.06 0.74 23.98
N GLY A 152 -0.09 1.74 24.85
CA GLY A 152 -0.72 1.68 26.16
C GLY A 152 -2.17 2.16 26.11
N ASP A 153 -2.62 2.68 27.25
CA ASP A 153 -3.97 3.20 27.38
C ASP A 153 -4.20 4.46 26.54
N VAL A 154 -5.45 4.65 26.11
CA VAL A 154 -5.86 5.87 25.40
C VAL A 154 -5.71 7.06 26.35
N ILE A 155 -5.14 8.15 25.86
CA ILE A 155 -5.05 9.41 26.60
C ILE A 155 -6.38 10.14 26.43
N GLU A 156 -7.01 10.53 27.52
CA GLU A 156 -8.33 11.15 27.52
C GLU A 156 -8.31 12.56 28.16
N GLY A 157 -9.42 13.27 28.03
CA GLY A 157 -9.63 14.55 28.67
C GLY A 157 -8.77 15.71 28.13
N GLU A 158 -8.45 16.66 28.99
CA GLU A 158 -7.70 17.88 28.63
C GLU A 158 -6.31 17.60 28.06
N GLN A 159 -5.62 16.59 28.60
CA GLN A 159 -4.29 16.19 28.13
C GLN A 159 -4.33 15.71 26.68
N ALA A 160 -5.34 14.92 26.30
CA ALA A 160 -5.50 14.48 24.93
C ALA A 160 -5.72 15.66 23.98
N GLN A 161 -6.56 16.59 24.38
CA GLN A 161 -6.86 17.78 23.58
C GLN A 161 -5.62 18.68 23.41
N GLU A 162 -4.84 18.86 24.45
CA GLU A 162 -3.59 19.61 24.41
C GLU A 162 -2.60 18.98 23.41
N VAL A 163 -2.39 17.66 23.48
CA VAL A 163 -1.49 16.95 22.58
C VAL A 163 -1.95 17.06 21.12
N LEU A 164 -3.25 16.89 20.85
CA LEU A 164 -3.81 17.02 19.50
C LEU A 164 -3.65 18.45 18.96
N ASN A 165 -3.86 19.47 19.79
CA ASN A 165 -3.66 20.87 19.40
C ASN A 165 -2.19 21.13 19.05
N ILE A 166 -1.25 20.69 19.89
CA ILE A 166 0.20 20.82 19.64
C ILE A 166 0.56 20.17 18.30
N LEU A 167 0.14 18.94 18.06
CA LEU A 167 0.42 18.24 16.80
C LEU A 167 -0.07 19.02 15.58
N LYS A 168 -1.28 19.58 15.66
CA LYS A 168 -1.89 20.35 14.58
C LYS A 168 -1.16 21.69 14.35
N GLU A 169 -0.98 22.46 15.41
CA GLU A 169 -0.39 23.79 15.34
C GLU A 169 1.10 23.75 14.93
N ASP A 170 1.88 22.83 15.50
CA ASP A 170 3.29 22.68 15.15
C ASP A 170 3.48 22.22 13.71
N SER A 171 2.66 21.29 13.23
CA SER A 171 2.71 20.85 11.84
C SER A 171 2.45 22.02 10.87
N GLN A 172 1.40 22.80 11.12
CA GLN A 172 1.06 23.96 10.29
C GLN A 172 2.15 25.04 10.34
N ARG A 173 2.55 25.41 11.54
CA ARG A 173 3.60 26.44 11.76
C ARG A 173 4.92 26.06 11.11
N THR A 174 5.35 24.82 11.28
CA THR A 174 6.61 24.33 10.70
C THR A 174 6.57 24.37 9.19
N TYR A 175 5.46 23.96 8.60
CA TYR A 175 5.27 24.00 7.15
C TYR A 175 5.23 25.44 6.61
N GLU A 176 4.59 26.37 7.31
CA GLU A 176 4.50 27.80 6.89
C GLU A 176 5.84 28.52 6.99
N ASN A 177 6.71 28.08 7.90
CA ASN A 177 8.05 28.63 8.05
C ASN A 177 9.06 28.07 7.03
N TYR A 178 8.76 26.92 6.40
CA TYR A 178 9.58 26.32 5.36
C TYR A 178 9.36 26.96 4.00
#